data_e8da1de173cc9a47e4979fb5f50bdcbc
#
_entry.id   e8da1de173cc9a47e4979fb5f50bdcbc
#
_cell.length_a   1.000
_cell.length_b   1.000
_cell.length_c   1.000
_cell.angle_alpha   90.00
_cell.angle_beta   90.00
_cell.angle_gamma   90.00
#
_symmetry.space_group_name_H-M   'P 1'
#
loop_
_entity.id
_entity.type
_entity.pdbx_description
1 polymer ?
#
loop_
_entity_poly.entity_id
_entity_poly.type
_entity_poly.pdbx_seq_one_letter_code
_entity_poly.pdbx_strand_id
1 'polypeptide(L)'
;TDILLIDDIQFISGKEAMQEEFFHTFNALLDKGSQIIVSADRSPNKLSRIQERIKSRFSGGLVVDIQKPDIELRKKIVQKKLEELNSLYSDKFKISKDIQDFISTEIKGSIRELVGALNRVISFSRIYEKIPNLSETKTVLKDLLNLSENKVTIDLIQTVVCKFFKISKNEMLSSRRSRYLVRPRQTAIYLTKILTSKSLPEIGR
;
A
#
# COMPACT_ATOMS: atom_id res chain seq x y z
N THR A 1 -10.92 -11.29 -29.72
CA THR A 1 -10.77 -10.33 -28.61
C THR A 1 -9.79 -9.27 -29.06
N ASP A 2 -10.19 -8.00 -29.04
CA ASP A 2 -9.37 -6.88 -29.50
C ASP A 2 -8.51 -6.33 -28.34
N ILE A 3 -9.03 -6.46 -27.12
CA ILE A 3 -8.34 -6.01 -25.90
C ILE A 3 -8.46 -7.10 -24.83
N LEU A 4 -7.34 -7.45 -24.19
CA LEU A 4 -7.27 -8.29 -22.98
C LEU A 4 -6.82 -7.44 -21.80
N LEU A 5 -7.63 -7.41 -20.74
CA LEU A 5 -7.30 -6.77 -19.48
C LEU A 5 -7.08 -7.83 -18.41
N ILE A 6 -5.92 -7.82 -17.76
CA ILE A 6 -5.62 -8.74 -16.66
C ILE A 6 -5.21 -7.91 -15.44
N ASP A 7 -5.97 -8.07 -14.37
CA ASP A 7 -5.69 -7.42 -13.10
C ASP A 7 -4.90 -8.36 -12.17
N ASP A 8 -3.97 -7.78 -11.42
CA ASP A 8 -3.22 -8.47 -10.37
C ASP A 8 -2.48 -9.74 -10.85
N ILE A 9 -1.65 -9.63 -11.88
CA ILE A 9 -0.91 -10.77 -12.47
C ILE A 9 -0.06 -11.55 -11.46
N GLN A 10 0.31 -10.97 -10.32
CA GLN A 10 1.05 -11.66 -9.28
C GLN A 10 0.31 -12.90 -8.72
N PHE A 11 -1.00 -13.01 -8.91
CA PHE A 11 -1.77 -14.19 -8.48
C PHE A 11 -1.44 -15.49 -9.22
N ILE A 12 -0.78 -15.42 -10.39
CA ILE A 12 -0.26 -16.62 -11.07
C ILE A 12 1.12 -17.03 -10.55
N SER A 13 1.70 -16.29 -9.62
CA SER A 13 3.03 -16.56 -9.04
C SER A 13 3.10 -17.96 -8.42
N GLY A 14 4.06 -18.76 -8.84
CA GLY A 14 4.24 -20.15 -8.39
C GLY A 14 3.24 -21.16 -8.91
N LYS A 15 2.34 -20.79 -9.83
CA LYS A 15 1.35 -21.67 -10.47
C LYS A 15 1.78 -21.98 -11.91
N GLU A 16 2.65 -22.96 -12.09
CA GLU A 16 3.31 -23.23 -13.38
C GLU A 16 2.31 -23.47 -14.53
N ALA A 17 1.29 -24.30 -14.32
CA ALA A 17 0.27 -24.57 -15.35
C ALA A 17 -0.48 -23.30 -15.78
N MET A 18 -0.84 -22.43 -14.83
CA MET A 18 -1.48 -21.14 -15.16
C MET A 18 -0.54 -20.21 -15.92
N GLN A 19 0.75 -20.24 -15.60
CA GLN A 19 1.75 -19.43 -16.30
C GLN A 19 1.94 -19.91 -17.74
N GLU A 20 1.88 -21.21 -17.99
CA GLU A 20 1.94 -21.77 -19.34
C GLU A 20 0.74 -21.37 -20.18
N GLU A 21 -0.48 -21.58 -19.67
CA GLU A 21 -1.71 -21.17 -20.35
C GLU A 21 -1.74 -19.66 -20.62
N PHE A 22 -1.33 -18.87 -19.62
CA PHE A 22 -1.20 -17.43 -19.80
C PHE A 22 -0.21 -17.09 -20.92
N PHE A 23 0.95 -17.73 -20.96
CA PHE A 23 1.97 -17.47 -21.96
C PHE A 23 1.49 -17.82 -23.39
N HIS A 24 0.80 -18.92 -23.55
CA HIS A 24 0.22 -19.31 -24.85
C HIS A 24 -0.87 -18.32 -25.29
N THR A 25 -1.78 -17.97 -24.40
CA THR A 25 -2.84 -16.99 -24.67
C THR A 25 -2.25 -15.62 -25.00
N PHE A 26 -1.24 -15.18 -24.27
CA PHE A 26 -0.55 -13.90 -24.48
C PHE A 26 0.08 -13.84 -25.88
N ASN A 27 0.82 -14.89 -26.29
CA ASN A 27 1.42 -14.93 -27.62
C ASN A 27 0.36 -14.96 -28.73
N ALA A 28 -0.68 -15.79 -28.59
CA ALA A 28 -1.74 -15.87 -29.59
C ALA A 28 -2.47 -14.53 -29.80
N LEU A 29 -2.62 -13.73 -28.74
CA LEU A 29 -3.20 -12.40 -28.82
C LEU A 29 -2.25 -11.37 -29.43
N LEU A 30 -0.96 -11.44 -29.11
CA LEU A 30 0.05 -10.61 -29.77
C LEU A 30 0.10 -10.87 -31.28
N ASP A 31 0.09 -12.12 -31.69
CA ASP A 31 0.12 -12.51 -33.12
C ASP A 31 -1.12 -12.00 -33.88
N LYS A 32 -2.25 -11.83 -33.17
CA LYS A 32 -3.47 -11.20 -33.72
C LYS A 32 -3.45 -9.68 -33.69
N GLY A 33 -2.41 -9.06 -33.15
CA GLY A 33 -2.35 -7.61 -32.98
C GLY A 33 -3.29 -7.07 -31.90
N SER A 34 -3.74 -7.90 -30.96
CA SER A 34 -4.61 -7.48 -29.85
C SER A 34 -3.84 -6.66 -28.83
N GLN A 35 -4.52 -5.67 -28.22
CA GLN A 35 -3.95 -4.89 -27.12
C GLN A 35 -4.05 -5.69 -25.81
N ILE A 36 -2.93 -5.80 -25.08
CA ILE A 36 -2.89 -6.47 -23.78
C ILE A 36 -2.51 -5.44 -22.71
N ILE A 37 -3.29 -5.35 -21.65
CA ILE A 37 -3.04 -4.48 -20.50
C ILE A 37 -3.01 -5.36 -19.25
N VAL A 38 -1.91 -5.30 -18.51
CA VAL A 38 -1.69 -6.13 -17.31
C VAL A 38 -1.38 -5.21 -16.13
N SER A 39 -2.07 -5.39 -15.01
CA SER A 39 -1.71 -4.74 -13.76
C SER A 39 -0.91 -5.66 -12.85
N ALA A 40 -0.07 -5.07 -12.00
CA ALA A 40 0.70 -5.78 -10.99
C ALA A 40 0.97 -4.89 -9.77
N ASP A 41 1.23 -5.49 -8.61
CA ASP A 41 1.61 -4.78 -7.38
C ASP A 41 3.08 -4.32 -7.37
N ARG A 42 3.86 -4.73 -8.37
CA ARG A 42 5.29 -4.42 -8.52
C ARG A 42 5.75 -4.52 -9.97
N SER A 43 6.91 -3.94 -10.26
CA SER A 43 7.50 -3.98 -11.60
C SER A 43 7.77 -5.42 -12.06
N PRO A 44 7.77 -5.71 -13.39
CA PRO A 44 7.97 -7.05 -13.92
C PRO A 44 9.19 -7.78 -13.35
N ASN A 45 10.32 -7.11 -13.24
CA ASN A 45 11.56 -7.70 -12.72
C ASN A 45 11.51 -8.07 -11.22
N LYS A 46 10.54 -7.52 -10.46
CA LYS A 46 10.35 -7.82 -9.04
C LYS A 46 9.28 -8.88 -8.79
N LEU A 47 8.62 -9.39 -9.85
CA LEU A 47 7.67 -10.49 -9.73
C LEU A 47 8.42 -11.78 -9.40
N SER A 48 8.21 -12.30 -8.18
CA SER A 48 8.82 -13.55 -7.74
C SER A 48 8.04 -14.76 -8.24
N ARG A 49 8.71 -15.87 -8.50
CA ARG A 49 8.10 -17.14 -8.97
C ARG A 49 7.24 -17.00 -10.23
N ILE A 50 7.57 -16.05 -11.09
CA ILE A 50 7.07 -15.90 -12.45
C ILE A 50 8.22 -16.27 -13.40
N GLN A 51 7.92 -17.05 -14.43
CA GLN A 51 8.90 -17.52 -15.41
C GLN A 51 9.53 -16.33 -16.14
N GLU A 52 10.84 -16.40 -16.38
CA GLU A 52 11.61 -15.30 -17.01
C GLU A 52 11.08 -14.94 -18.42
N ARG A 53 10.58 -15.91 -19.17
CA ARG A 53 9.96 -15.67 -20.49
C ARG A 53 8.75 -14.75 -20.42
N ILE A 54 7.94 -14.84 -19.34
CA ILE A 54 6.77 -13.97 -19.12
C ILE A 54 7.24 -12.57 -18.70
N LYS A 55 8.21 -12.47 -17.76
CA LYS A 55 8.78 -11.19 -17.34
C LYS A 55 9.40 -10.43 -18.49
N SER A 56 10.12 -11.14 -19.38
CA SER A 56 10.72 -10.56 -20.59
C SER A 56 9.65 -9.96 -21.50
N ARG A 57 8.51 -10.63 -21.69
CA ARG A 57 7.39 -10.09 -22.47
C ARG A 57 6.80 -8.83 -21.85
N PHE A 58 6.62 -8.80 -20.54
CA PHE A 58 6.13 -7.60 -19.86
C PHE A 58 7.11 -6.43 -19.96
N SER A 59 8.41 -6.71 -19.79
CA SER A 59 9.45 -5.69 -19.88
C SER A 59 9.67 -5.18 -21.32
N GLY A 60 9.32 -5.95 -22.33
CA GLY A 60 9.34 -5.54 -23.74
C GLY A 60 8.19 -4.63 -24.15
N GLY A 61 7.15 -4.49 -23.30
CA GLY A 61 6.05 -3.56 -23.48
C GLY A 61 6.27 -2.21 -22.78
N LEU A 62 5.22 -1.38 -22.79
CA LEU A 62 5.20 -0.14 -22.02
C LEU A 62 4.93 -0.44 -20.55
N VAL A 63 5.90 -0.18 -19.69
CA VAL A 63 5.76 -0.31 -18.23
C VAL A 63 5.54 1.08 -17.61
N VAL A 64 4.39 1.28 -16.98
CA VAL A 64 4.03 2.55 -16.34
C VAL A 64 3.87 2.31 -14.84
N ASP A 65 4.52 3.13 -14.03
CA ASP A 65 4.43 3.08 -12.57
C ASP A 65 3.36 4.07 -12.07
N ILE A 66 2.38 3.56 -11.33
CA ILE A 66 1.33 4.37 -10.70
C ILE A 66 1.82 4.80 -9.32
N GLN A 67 2.18 6.07 -9.21
CA GLN A 67 2.68 6.66 -7.97
C GLN A 67 1.58 6.81 -6.91
N LYS A 68 2.01 6.89 -5.64
CA LYS A 68 1.07 7.22 -4.56
C LYS A 68 0.51 8.63 -4.75
N PRO A 69 -0.79 8.84 -4.51
CA PRO A 69 -1.39 10.16 -4.66
C PRO A 69 -0.79 11.16 -3.66
N ASP A 70 -0.48 12.36 -4.14
CA ASP A 70 -0.15 13.50 -3.29
C ASP A 70 -1.41 14.02 -2.56
N ILE A 71 -1.23 15.03 -1.72
CA ILE A 71 -2.34 15.59 -0.93
C ILE A 71 -3.42 16.21 -1.81
N GLU A 72 -3.04 16.87 -2.90
CA GLU A 72 -3.98 17.53 -3.81
C GLU A 72 -4.83 16.50 -4.55
N LEU A 73 -4.21 15.43 -5.03
CA LEU A 73 -4.93 14.34 -5.69
C LEU A 73 -5.85 13.61 -4.70
N ARG A 74 -5.42 13.40 -3.44
CA ARG A 74 -6.28 12.80 -2.41
C ARG A 74 -7.51 13.65 -2.11
N LYS A 75 -7.37 14.98 -2.02
CA LYS A 75 -8.50 15.91 -1.86
C LYS A 75 -9.49 15.80 -3.02
N LYS A 76 -8.98 15.78 -4.25
CA LYS A 76 -9.82 15.62 -5.46
C LYS A 76 -10.54 14.28 -5.48
N ILE A 77 -9.88 13.19 -5.05
CA ILE A 77 -10.49 11.85 -4.97
C ILE A 77 -11.64 11.84 -3.96
N VAL A 78 -11.41 12.40 -2.75
CA VAL A 78 -12.45 12.48 -1.70
C VAL A 78 -13.64 13.30 -2.19
N GLN A 79 -13.41 14.46 -2.80
CA GLN A 79 -14.45 15.31 -3.33
C GLN A 79 -15.24 14.60 -4.43
N LYS A 80 -14.56 14.06 -5.44
CA LYS A 80 -15.21 13.35 -6.56
C LYS A 80 -16.03 12.17 -6.07
N LYS A 81 -15.48 11.41 -5.12
CA LYS A 81 -16.20 10.25 -4.56
C LYS A 81 -17.44 10.65 -3.77
N LEU A 82 -17.39 11.78 -3.06
CA LEU A 82 -18.56 12.32 -2.37
C LEU A 82 -19.63 12.80 -3.38
N GLU A 83 -19.22 13.43 -4.47
CA GLU A 83 -20.12 13.85 -5.56
C GLU A 83 -20.80 12.63 -6.22
N GLU A 84 -20.05 11.57 -6.52
CA GLU A 84 -20.58 10.31 -7.04
C GLU A 84 -21.63 9.69 -6.10
N LEU A 85 -21.32 9.62 -4.80
CA LEU A 85 -22.24 9.08 -3.81
C LEU A 85 -23.50 9.94 -3.67
N ASN A 86 -23.37 11.27 -3.72
CA ASN A 86 -24.50 12.19 -3.69
C ASN A 86 -25.37 12.13 -4.97
N SER A 87 -24.82 11.66 -6.09
CA SER A 87 -25.60 11.45 -7.32
C SER A 87 -26.35 10.11 -7.31
N LEU A 88 -25.83 9.12 -6.59
CA LEU A 88 -26.44 7.79 -6.49
C LEU A 88 -27.55 7.69 -5.42
N TYR A 89 -27.45 8.50 -4.38
CA TYR A 89 -28.41 8.50 -3.27
C TYR A 89 -29.23 9.78 -3.26
N SER A 90 -30.54 9.66 -3.02
CA SER A 90 -31.46 10.79 -2.91
C SER A 90 -31.11 11.72 -1.75
N ASP A 91 -30.53 11.17 -0.70
CA ASP A 91 -30.06 11.92 0.48
C ASP A 91 -28.67 12.47 0.20
N LYS A 92 -28.57 13.80 0.08
CA LYS A 92 -27.28 14.47 -0.08
C LYS A 92 -26.48 14.41 1.21
N PHE A 93 -25.33 13.72 1.18
CA PHE A 93 -24.41 13.68 2.30
C PHE A 93 -23.67 15.02 2.44
N LYS A 94 -23.98 15.76 3.50
CA LYS A 94 -23.30 17.01 3.81
C LYS A 94 -22.10 16.73 4.69
N ILE A 95 -20.96 16.36 4.11
CA ILE A 95 -19.68 16.25 4.83
C ILE A 95 -18.98 17.60 4.74
N SER A 96 -18.66 18.20 5.89
CA SER A 96 -17.98 19.52 5.92
C SER A 96 -16.60 19.44 5.24
N LYS A 97 -16.14 20.57 4.72
CA LYS A 97 -14.83 20.66 4.06
C LYS A 97 -13.70 20.30 5.01
N ASP A 98 -13.80 20.68 6.28
CA ASP A 98 -12.82 20.36 7.32
C ASP A 98 -12.65 18.84 7.51
N ILE A 99 -13.74 18.08 7.44
CA ILE A 99 -13.71 16.61 7.53
C ILE A 99 -13.10 16.01 6.25
N GLN A 100 -13.43 16.54 5.06
CA GLN A 100 -12.83 16.11 3.81
C GLN A 100 -11.32 16.35 3.80
N ASP A 101 -10.88 17.53 4.25
CA ASP A 101 -9.48 17.90 4.39
C ASP A 101 -8.78 17.02 5.44
N PHE A 102 -9.41 16.77 6.57
CA PHE A 102 -8.92 15.86 7.61
C PHE A 102 -8.69 14.45 7.07
N ILE A 103 -9.69 13.84 6.41
CA ILE A 103 -9.57 12.51 5.81
C ILE A 103 -8.42 12.48 4.79
N SER A 104 -8.33 13.49 3.92
CA SER A 104 -7.31 13.57 2.87
C SER A 104 -5.90 13.72 3.43
N THR A 105 -5.74 14.38 4.59
CA THR A 105 -4.44 14.65 5.22
C THR A 105 -3.96 13.47 6.07
N GLU A 106 -4.86 12.92 6.88
CA GLU A 106 -4.49 11.91 7.88
C GLU A 106 -4.44 10.49 7.31
N ILE A 107 -5.30 10.15 6.36
CA ILE A 107 -5.29 8.82 5.72
C ILE A 107 -4.24 8.79 4.61
N LYS A 108 -3.01 8.43 4.97
CA LYS A 108 -1.83 8.41 4.07
C LYS A 108 -1.60 7.07 3.37
N GLY A 109 -2.46 6.09 3.62
CA GLY A 109 -2.37 4.74 3.06
C GLY A 109 -2.73 4.66 1.58
N SER A 110 -3.47 3.63 1.21
CA SER A 110 -3.95 3.42 -0.15
C SER A 110 -5.19 4.26 -0.46
N ILE A 111 -5.51 4.43 -1.76
CA ILE A 111 -6.79 5.03 -2.17
C ILE A 111 -7.98 4.23 -1.63
N ARG A 112 -7.84 2.89 -1.52
CA ARG A 112 -8.88 2.03 -0.92
C ARG A 112 -9.15 2.39 0.54
N GLU A 113 -8.09 2.67 1.32
CA GLU A 113 -8.24 3.14 2.71
C GLU A 113 -8.86 4.53 2.78
N LEU A 114 -8.47 5.43 1.88
CA LEU A 114 -9.02 6.78 1.79
C LEU A 114 -10.54 6.76 1.50
N VAL A 115 -10.95 6.00 0.49
CA VAL A 115 -12.37 5.81 0.14
C VAL A 115 -13.10 5.05 1.25
N GLY A 116 -12.47 4.04 1.86
CA GLY A 116 -13.01 3.33 3.01
C GLY A 116 -13.28 4.23 4.21
N ALA A 117 -12.37 5.17 4.49
CA ALA A 117 -12.55 6.17 5.54
C ALA A 117 -13.75 7.10 5.25
N LEU A 118 -13.86 7.60 4.01
CA LEU A 118 -15.01 8.40 3.60
C LEU A 118 -16.32 7.63 3.75
N ASN A 119 -16.37 6.38 3.28
CA ASN A 119 -17.56 5.54 3.39
C ASN A 119 -17.97 5.28 4.84
N ARG A 120 -17.01 5.11 5.78
CA ARG A 120 -17.31 4.97 7.22
C ARG A 120 -17.95 6.21 7.80
N VAL A 121 -17.44 7.40 7.44
CA VAL A 121 -18.00 8.68 7.89
C VAL A 121 -19.41 8.90 7.34
N ILE A 122 -19.65 8.56 6.08
CA ILE A 122 -20.98 8.62 5.45
C ILE A 122 -21.93 7.63 6.11
N SER A 123 -21.51 6.39 6.37
CA SER A 123 -22.33 5.38 7.07
C SER A 123 -22.70 5.83 8.49
N PHE A 124 -21.75 6.44 9.21
CA PHE A 124 -22.03 7.03 10.52
C PHE A 124 -23.09 8.12 10.41
N SER A 125 -22.95 9.04 9.44
CA SER A 125 -23.94 10.11 9.20
C SER A 125 -25.34 9.57 8.91
N ARG A 126 -25.44 8.47 8.17
CA ARG A 126 -26.72 7.81 7.84
C ARG A 126 -27.35 7.13 9.05
N ILE A 127 -26.56 6.36 9.81
CA ILE A 127 -27.05 5.58 10.97
C ILE A 127 -27.57 6.51 12.08
N TYR A 128 -26.86 7.61 12.31
CA TYR A 128 -27.18 8.55 13.39
C TYR A 128 -27.97 9.78 12.90
N GLU A 129 -28.32 9.83 11.62
CA GLU A 129 -29.07 10.94 10.98
C GLU A 129 -28.50 12.33 11.27
N LYS A 130 -27.18 12.40 11.44
CA LYS A 130 -26.46 13.66 11.75
C LYS A 130 -25.15 13.78 11.01
N ILE A 131 -24.74 15.04 10.76
CA ILE A 131 -23.42 15.34 10.22
C ILE A 131 -22.40 15.18 11.36
N PRO A 132 -21.39 14.26 11.25
CA PRO A 132 -20.40 14.09 12.29
C PRO A 132 -19.54 15.36 12.44
N ASN A 133 -19.12 15.66 13.64
CA ASN A 133 -18.08 16.66 13.89
C ASN A 133 -16.68 16.02 13.79
N LEU A 134 -15.61 16.84 13.88
CA LEU A 134 -14.25 16.37 13.75
C LEU A 134 -13.87 15.36 14.85
N SER A 135 -14.34 15.52 16.08
CA SER A 135 -14.07 14.59 17.18
C SER A 135 -14.71 13.22 16.95
N GLU A 136 -15.96 13.22 16.50
CA GLU A 136 -16.68 11.99 16.14
C GLU A 136 -16.02 11.32 14.94
N THR A 137 -15.61 12.08 13.93
CA THR A 137 -14.87 11.57 12.77
C THR A 137 -13.57 10.89 13.19
N LYS A 138 -12.79 11.48 14.11
CA LYS A 138 -11.58 10.85 14.68
C LYS A 138 -11.90 9.53 15.37
N THR A 139 -12.98 9.47 16.11
CA THR A 139 -13.41 8.24 16.80
C THR A 139 -13.81 7.14 15.81
N VAL A 140 -14.59 7.49 14.79
CA VAL A 140 -15.01 6.56 13.70
C VAL A 140 -13.83 6.03 12.91
N LEU A 141 -12.79 6.84 12.74
CA LEU A 141 -11.60 6.51 11.94
C LEU A 141 -10.41 6.05 12.79
N LYS A 142 -10.58 5.88 14.11
CA LYS A 142 -9.48 5.58 15.05
C LYS A 142 -8.59 4.42 14.59
N ASP A 143 -9.17 3.35 14.11
CA ASP A 143 -8.41 2.17 13.66
C ASP A 143 -7.55 2.48 12.42
N LEU A 144 -8.08 3.27 11.47
CA LEU A 144 -7.34 3.66 10.27
C LEU A 144 -6.24 4.69 10.59
N LEU A 145 -6.50 5.58 11.52
CA LEU A 145 -5.51 6.55 12.00
C LEU A 145 -4.36 5.87 12.75
N ASN A 146 -4.67 4.92 13.63
CA ASN A 146 -3.67 4.13 14.37
C ASN A 146 -2.81 3.27 13.42
N LEU A 147 -3.39 2.74 12.35
CA LEU A 147 -2.63 2.02 11.32
C LEU A 147 -1.66 2.94 10.55
N SER A 148 -2.00 4.22 10.39
CA SER A 148 -1.12 5.23 9.79
C SER A 148 0.04 5.65 10.71
N GLU A 149 -0.22 5.77 12.01
CA GLU A 149 0.77 6.17 13.01
C GLU A 149 1.69 5.01 13.44
N ASN A 150 1.17 3.77 13.44
CA ASN A 150 1.88 2.58 13.92
C ASN A 150 2.59 1.78 12.82
N LYS A 151 2.99 2.39 11.71
CA LYS A 151 3.97 1.74 10.85
C LYS A 151 5.29 1.62 11.61
N VAL A 152 5.51 0.42 12.16
CA VAL A 152 6.78 0.07 12.80
C VAL A 152 7.89 0.30 11.78
N THR A 153 8.70 1.33 12.01
CA THR A 153 9.84 1.67 11.15
C THR A 153 11.12 1.07 11.72
N ILE A 154 12.12 0.86 10.87
CA ILE A 154 13.46 0.42 11.30
C ILE A 154 14.00 1.38 12.37
N ASP A 155 13.82 2.67 12.18
CA ASP A 155 14.26 3.72 13.09
C ASP A 155 13.62 3.61 14.48
N LEU A 156 12.30 3.36 14.51
CA LEU A 156 11.56 3.13 15.76
C LEU A 156 12.05 1.88 16.48
N ILE A 157 12.22 0.77 15.75
CA ILE A 157 12.75 -0.49 16.32
C ILE A 157 14.14 -0.26 16.91
N GLN A 158 15.03 0.38 16.16
CA GLN A 158 16.39 0.69 16.64
C GLN A 158 16.34 1.55 17.89
N THR A 159 15.51 2.58 17.93
CA THR A 159 15.37 3.46 19.09
C THR A 159 14.88 2.71 20.33
N VAL A 160 13.86 1.86 20.19
CA VAL A 160 13.31 1.05 21.28
C VAL A 160 14.35 0.03 21.78
N VAL A 161 15.03 -0.66 20.88
CA VAL A 161 16.08 -1.64 21.24
C VAL A 161 17.26 -0.96 21.92
N CYS A 162 17.70 0.22 21.42
CA CYS A 162 18.77 0.99 22.08
C CYS A 162 18.38 1.37 23.50
N LYS A 163 17.14 1.86 23.70
CA LYS A 163 16.64 2.20 25.03
C LYS A 163 16.59 0.98 25.96
N PHE A 164 16.13 -0.16 25.47
CA PHE A 164 16.04 -1.40 26.25
C PHE A 164 17.41 -1.91 26.69
N PHE A 165 18.38 -1.93 25.78
CA PHE A 165 19.75 -2.40 26.07
C PHE A 165 20.66 -1.30 26.66
N LYS A 166 20.14 -0.10 26.87
CA LYS A 166 20.88 1.09 27.40
C LYS A 166 22.15 1.41 26.61
N ILE A 167 22.08 1.33 25.27
CA ILE A 167 23.15 1.69 24.36
C ILE A 167 22.73 2.88 23.49
N SER A 168 23.70 3.63 22.99
CA SER A 168 23.41 4.71 22.05
C SER A 168 23.15 4.16 20.64
N LYS A 169 22.37 4.91 19.83
CA LYS A 169 22.11 4.55 18.44
C LYS A 169 23.39 4.56 17.60
N ASN A 170 24.32 5.49 17.91
CA ASN A 170 25.62 5.55 17.26
C ASN A 170 26.47 4.30 17.52
N GLU A 171 26.45 3.75 18.74
CA GLU A 171 27.12 2.50 19.07
C GLU A 171 26.50 1.32 18.35
N MET A 172 25.16 1.23 18.31
CA MET A 172 24.46 0.16 17.60
C MET A 172 24.80 0.14 16.10
N LEU A 173 24.88 1.30 15.45
CA LEU A 173 25.15 1.45 14.02
C LEU A 173 26.66 1.48 13.69
N SER A 174 27.54 1.51 14.70
CA SER A 174 28.99 1.54 14.48
C SER A 174 29.51 0.23 13.89
N SER A 175 30.68 0.29 13.24
CA SER A 175 31.39 -0.90 12.71
C SER A 175 32.04 -1.75 13.82
N ARG A 176 31.98 -1.34 15.08
CA ARG A 176 32.57 -2.06 16.21
C ARG A 176 31.91 -3.43 16.40
N ARG A 177 32.75 -4.49 16.55
CA ARG A 177 32.31 -5.87 16.77
C ARG A 177 32.38 -6.29 18.24
N SER A 178 32.06 -5.39 19.15
CA SER A 178 32.08 -5.66 20.58
C SER A 178 30.95 -6.60 20.99
N ARG A 179 31.27 -7.58 21.87
CA ARG A 179 30.34 -8.66 22.28
C ARG A 179 29.02 -8.11 22.86
N TYR A 180 29.01 -6.97 23.55
CA TYR A 180 27.82 -6.36 24.13
C TYR A 180 26.87 -5.74 23.09
N LEU A 181 27.36 -5.47 21.85
CA LEU A 181 26.54 -4.93 20.75
C LEU A 181 25.87 -6.02 19.90
N VAL A 182 26.31 -7.28 20.03
CA VAL A 182 25.84 -8.40 19.21
C VAL A 182 24.35 -8.67 19.46
N ARG A 183 23.96 -8.85 20.74
CA ARG A 183 22.56 -9.07 21.12
C ARG A 183 21.62 -7.94 20.68
N PRO A 184 21.90 -6.67 21.01
CA PRO A 184 21.08 -5.56 20.53
C PRO A 184 20.88 -5.56 19.01
N ARG A 185 21.95 -5.73 18.23
CA ARG A 185 21.87 -5.77 16.77
C ARG A 185 21.03 -6.93 16.25
N GLN A 186 21.26 -8.14 16.76
CA GLN A 186 20.47 -9.32 16.39
C GLN A 186 18.98 -9.12 16.72
N THR A 187 18.66 -8.56 17.90
CA THR A 187 17.29 -8.25 18.29
C THR A 187 16.67 -7.22 17.35
N ALA A 188 17.38 -6.15 17.00
CA ALA A 188 16.89 -5.15 16.08
C ALA A 188 16.65 -5.71 14.67
N ILE A 189 17.58 -6.50 14.14
CA ILE A 189 17.44 -7.17 12.83
C ILE A 189 16.25 -8.14 12.84
N TYR A 190 16.11 -8.95 13.88
CA TYR A 190 15.02 -9.92 14.02
C TYR A 190 13.66 -9.22 14.09
N LEU A 191 13.51 -8.22 14.95
CA LEU A 191 12.27 -7.44 15.05
C LEU A 191 11.94 -6.71 13.74
N THR A 192 12.96 -6.16 13.08
CA THR A 192 12.76 -5.50 11.77
C THR A 192 12.27 -6.50 10.73
N LYS A 193 12.81 -7.72 10.72
CA LYS A 193 12.39 -8.78 9.78
C LYS A 193 10.95 -9.22 10.01
N ILE A 194 10.51 -9.31 11.27
CA ILE A 194 9.15 -9.77 11.62
C ILE A 194 8.13 -8.64 11.48
N LEU A 195 8.47 -7.43 11.93
CA LEU A 195 7.52 -6.32 12.06
C LEU A 195 7.47 -5.42 10.82
N THR A 196 8.36 -5.63 9.84
CA THR A 196 8.38 -4.87 8.58
C THR A 196 8.44 -5.81 7.37
N SER A 197 8.06 -5.30 6.20
CA SER A 197 8.15 -6.03 4.92
C SER A 197 9.56 -6.00 4.30
N LYS A 198 10.59 -5.57 5.06
CA LYS A 198 11.97 -5.43 4.55
C LYS A 198 12.68 -6.76 4.41
N SER A 199 13.49 -6.88 3.36
CA SER A 199 14.38 -8.01 3.13
C SER A 199 15.64 -7.91 4.00
N LEU A 200 16.32 -9.03 4.29
CA LEU A 200 17.56 -9.03 5.07
C LEU A 200 18.67 -8.13 4.47
N PRO A 201 18.88 -8.08 3.13
CA PRO A 201 19.85 -7.15 2.55
C PRO A 201 19.51 -5.67 2.74
N GLU A 202 18.20 -5.32 2.83
CA GLU A 202 17.78 -3.95 3.10
C GLU A 202 17.92 -3.56 4.57
N ILE A 203 17.89 -4.54 5.48
CA ILE A 203 18.03 -4.33 6.93
C ILE A 203 19.51 -4.19 7.32
N GLY A 204 20.41 -4.85 6.59
CA GLY A 204 21.85 -4.88 6.88
C GLY A 204 22.65 -3.71 6.29
N ARG A 205 22.01 -2.82 5.56
CA ARG A 205 22.59 -1.56 5.07
C ARG A 205 22.32 -0.45 6.06
#